data_95a81d5a8f11057a696063086e7f2bd8
#
_entry.id   95a81d5a8f11057a696063086e7f2bd8
#
_cell.length_a   1.000
_cell.length_b   1.000
_cell.length_c   1.000
_cell.angle_alpha   90.00
_cell.angle_beta   90.00
_cell.angle_gamma   90.00
#
_symmetry.space_group_name_H-M   'P 1'
#
loop_
_entity.id
_entity.type
_entity.pdbx_description
1 polymer ?
#
loop_
_entity_poly.entity_id
_entity_poly.type
_entity_poly.pdbx_seq_one_letter_code
_entity_poly.pdbx_strand_id
1 'polypeptide(L)'
;MTHHQLKYLLWSVVVGATLSLTACMKWDYGDAVEDFNATGAGLFITNEGNFQYGNASLSYYDPETKQVQNEVFFRANGMKLGDVAQSMTIYDNKGWVVVNNSHVIFAIDLNTFKEVGRIENLTSPRYIHFLSDEKAYVTQLCDNRIIIINPRTYEITGHIQVPDMTMESGSTEQMVQYGKYVFVNCWSY
;
A
#
# COMPACT_ATOMS: atom_id res chain seq x y z
N MET A 1 -37.18 48.13 13.33
CA MET A 1 -35.74 47.88 13.09
C MET A 1 -35.26 48.88 12.05
N THR A 2 -34.30 49.74 12.38
CA THR A 2 -33.76 50.70 11.44
C THR A 2 -32.84 50.04 10.41
N HIS A 3 -32.71 50.65 9.24
CA HIS A 3 -31.90 50.11 8.12
C HIS A 3 -30.43 49.83 8.55
N HIS A 4 -29.92 50.55 9.54
CA HIS A 4 -28.60 50.32 10.10
C HIS A 4 -28.53 49.05 10.97
N GLN A 5 -29.54 48.77 11.75
CA GLN A 5 -29.58 47.59 12.62
C GLN A 5 -29.65 46.29 11.76
N LEU A 6 -30.34 46.32 10.64
CA LEU A 6 -30.44 45.20 9.69
C LEU A 6 -29.08 44.91 9.00
N LYS A 7 -28.31 45.97 8.67
CA LYS A 7 -26.95 45.81 8.11
C LYS A 7 -25.99 45.17 9.09
N TYR A 8 -26.00 45.58 10.34
CA TYR A 8 -25.11 44.98 11.35
C TYR A 8 -25.50 43.53 11.64
N LEU A 9 -26.77 43.19 11.63
CA LEU A 9 -27.23 41.82 11.80
C LEU A 9 -26.78 40.92 10.63
N LEU A 10 -26.90 41.42 9.40
CA LEU A 10 -26.41 40.71 8.20
C LEU A 10 -24.88 40.54 8.22
N TRP A 11 -24.13 41.55 8.64
CA TRP A 11 -22.68 41.45 8.76
C TRP A 11 -22.25 40.46 9.84
N SER A 12 -22.92 40.43 10.98
CA SER A 12 -22.60 39.46 12.06
C SER A 12 -22.91 38.02 11.65
N VAL A 13 -23.97 37.79 10.85
CA VAL A 13 -24.31 36.47 10.30
C VAL A 13 -23.26 36.00 9.26
N VAL A 14 -22.83 36.93 8.38
CA VAL A 14 -21.80 36.61 7.37
C VAL A 14 -20.44 36.31 8.03
N VAL A 15 -20.03 37.11 9.03
CA VAL A 15 -18.78 36.85 9.77
C VAL A 15 -18.86 35.55 10.59
N GLY A 16 -20.01 35.27 11.19
CA GLY A 16 -20.23 34.01 11.92
C GLY A 16 -20.20 32.78 10.98
N ALA A 17 -20.77 32.90 9.79
CA ALA A 17 -20.76 31.81 8.78
C ALA A 17 -19.36 31.56 8.19
N THR A 18 -18.53 32.61 8.03
CA THR A 18 -17.15 32.45 7.55
C THR A 18 -16.23 31.85 8.59
N LEU A 19 -16.46 32.07 9.88
CA LEU A 19 -15.68 31.46 10.96
C LEU A 19 -16.02 29.97 11.17
N SER A 20 -17.22 29.53 10.81
CA SER A 20 -17.61 28.12 10.89
C SER A 20 -17.10 27.26 9.71
N LEU A 21 -16.65 27.87 8.62
CA LEU A 21 -16.09 27.16 7.45
C LEU A 21 -14.58 26.88 7.57
N THR A 22 -13.92 27.39 8.61
CA THR A 22 -12.49 27.11 8.84
C THR A 22 -12.25 25.91 9.76
N ALA A 23 -13.27 25.13 10.09
CA ALA A 23 -13.08 23.78 10.63
C ALA A 23 -12.66 22.83 9.49
N CYS A 24 -11.64 23.19 8.71
CA CYS A 24 -10.81 22.21 8.05
C CYS A 24 -10.23 21.37 9.19
N MET A 25 -10.66 20.13 9.32
CA MET A 25 -9.86 19.13 10.00
C MET A 25 -8.50 19.16 9.33
N LYS A 26 -7.55 19.91 9.89
CA LYS A 26 -6.14 19.58 9.68
C LYS A 26 -6.02 18.16 10.22
N TRP A 27 -5.99 17.20 9.35
CA TRP A 27 -5.31 15.97 9.63
C TRP A 27 -3.87 16.42 9.87
N ASP A 28 -3.55 16.66 11.13
CA ASP A 28 -2.18 16.90 11.54
C ASP A 28 -1.46 15.56 11.39
N TYR A 29 -1.01 15.31 10.17
CA TYR A 29 0.03 14.34 9.88
C TYR A 29 1.32 14.98 10.42
N GLY A 30 1.38 15.16 11.75
CA GLY A 30 2.61 15.55 12.42
C GLY A 30 3.71 14.64 11.90
N ASP A 31 4.91 15.18 11.79
CA ASP A 31 6.14 14.50 11.36
C ASP A 31 6.47 13.29 12.27
N ALA A 32 5.53 12.37 12.43
CA ALA A 32 5.64 11.25 13.33
C ALA A 32 6.38 10.11 12.66
N VAL A 33 7.69 10.23 12.58
CA VAL A 33 8.54 9.05 12.53
C VAL A 33 8.53 8.48 13.94
N GLU A 34 7.72 7.45 14.16
CA GLU A 34 7.68 6.74 15.44
C GLU A 34 8.68 5.58 15.42
N ASP A 35 9.37 5.38 16.54
CA ASP A 35 10.17 4.18 16.72
C ASP A 35 9.26 3.03 17.17
N PHE A 36 9.02 2.08 16.26
CA PHE A 36 8.28 0.86 16.55
C PHE A 36 9.23 -0.24 17.01
N ASN A 37 8.79 -0.98 18.02
CA ASN A 37 9.37 -2.26 18.38
C ASN A 37 8.25 -3.29 18.33
N ALA A 38 8.16 -4.03 17.22
CA ALA A 38 7.25 -5.16 17.13
C ALA A 38 7.74 -6.28 18.06
N THR A 39 6.84 -6.89 18.81
CA THR A 39 7.13 -7.93 19.83
C THR A 39 7.39 -9.32 19.23
N GLY A 40 7.63 -9.41 17.93
CA GLY A 40 8.10 -10.62 17.23
C GLY A 40 6.99 -11.46 16.58
N ALA A 41 5.82 -11.66 17.21
CA ALA A 41 4.70 -12.38 16.61
C ALA A 41 3.51 -11.46 16.44
N GLY A 42 3.01 -11.28 15.21
CA GLY A 42 1.87 -10.42 14.96
C GLY A 42 1.22 -10.67 13.62
N LEU A 43 0.11 -10.00 13.37
CA LEU A 43 -0.62 -10.07 12.11
C LEU A 43 -0.56 -8.72 11.40
N PHE A 44 -0.03 -8.71 10.19
CA PHE A 44 -0.16 -7.58 9.29
C PHE A 44 -1.49 -7.63 8.55
N ILE A 45 -2.13 -6.48 8.43
CA ILE A 45 -3.40 -6.31 7.74
C ILE A 45 -3.20 -5.24 6.68
N THR A 46 -3.25 -5.64 5.41
CA THR A 46 -3.27 -4.70 4.29
C THR A 46 -4.67 -4.13 4.16
N ASN A 47 -4.79 -2.82 4.32
CA ASN A 47 -6.03 -2.10 4.08
C ASN A 47 -5.97 -1.55 2.65
N GLU A 48 -6.76 -2.13 1.77
CA GLU A 48 -6.73 -1.82 0.33
C GLU A 48 -6.99 -0.34 0.07
N GLY A 49 -7.89 0.26 0.82
CA GLY A 49 -8.37 1.61 0.58
C GLY A 49 -9.39 1.66 -0.57
N ASN A 50 -9.68 2.86 -1.03
CA ASN A 50 -10.55 3.09 -2.17
C ASN A 50 -9.71 3.36 -3.41
N PHE A 51 -10.01 2.68 -4.51
CA PHE A 51 -9.34 2.87 -5.79
C PHE A 51 -9.32 4.35 -6.23
N GLN A 52 -8.15 4.86 -6.58
CA GLN A 52 -7.84 6.25 -6.96
C GLN A 52 -7.89 7.28 -5.80
N TYR A 53 -7.99 6.85 -4.55
CA TYR A 53 -7.99 7.78 -3.41
C TYR A 53 -6.63 7.88 -2.71
N GLY A 54 -5.70 6.99 -3.00
CA GLY A 54 -4.36 6.97 -2.39
C GLY A 54 -4.38 6.84 -0.87
N ASN A 55 -5.36 6.08 -0.35
CA ASN A 55 -5.60 5.90 1.09
C ASN A 55 -5.39 4.47 1.57
N ALA A 56 -4.65 3.67 0.81
CA ALA A 56 -4.21 2.36 1.27
C ALA A 56 -3.30 2.49 2.50
N SER A 57 -3.40 1.55 3.41
CA SER A 57 -2.61 1.57 4.64
C SER A 57 -2.23 0.17 5.11
N LEU A 58 -1.30 0.10 6.06
CA LEU A 58 -0.90 -1.13 6.72
C LEU A 58 -1.21 -1.01 8.20
N SER A 59 -1.90 -2.00 8.76
CA SER A 59 -2.14 -2.15 10.18
C SER A 59 -1.39 -3.36 10.73
N TYR A 60 -1.05 -3.31 12.01
CA TYR A 60 -0.41 -4.41 12.73
C TYR A 60 -1.22 -4.74 13.98
N TYR A 61 -1.55 -6.03 14.15
CA TYR A 61 -2.17 -6.56 15.35
C TYR A 61 -1.13 -7.30 16.18
N ASP A 62 -0.98 -6.88 17.43
CA ASP A 62 -0.14 -7.55 18.42
C ASP A 62 -1.01 -8.52 19.25
N PRO A 63 -0.75 -9.84 19.19
CA PRO A 63 -1.52 -10.84 19.92
C PRO A 63 -1.25 -10.84 21.42
N GLU A 64 -0.11 -10.32 21.88
CA GLU A 64 0.22 -10.26 23.31
C GLU A 64 -0.57 -9.15 24.01
N THR A 65 -0.55 -7.95 23.43
CA THR A 65 -1.29 -6.80 23.96
C THR A 65 -2.75 -6.75 23.50
N LYS A 66 -3.11 -7.53 22.48
CA LYS A 66 -4.43 -7.55 21.80
C LYS A 66 -4.81 -6.19 21.21
N GLN A 67 -3.82 -5.40 20.80
CA GLN A 67 -4.02 -4.08 20.23
C GLN A 67 -3.76 -4.07 18.74
N VAL A 68 -4.52 -3.24 18.03
CA VAL A 68 -4.29 -2.92 16.61
C VAL A 68 -3.63 -1.56 16.53
N GLN A 69 -2.52 -1.51 15.82
CA GLN A 69 -1.85 -0.27 15.44
C GLN A 69 -2.16 0.02 13.97
N ASN A 70 -2.81 1.14 13.70
CA ASN A 70 -3.16 1.54 12.35
C ASN A 70 -2.05 2.40 11.73
N GLU A 71 -2.02 2.42 10.38
CA GLU A 71 -1.13 3.27 9.57
C GLU A 71 0.36 3.11 9.92
N VAL A 72 0.79 1.89 10.31
CA VAL A 72 2.15 1.63 10.80
C VAL A 72 3.23 1.99 9.76
N PHE A 73 2.93 1.82 8.45
CA PHE A 73 3.86 2.24 7.41
C PHE A 73 4.02 3.77 7.37
N PHE A 74 2.90 4.51 7.39
CA PHE A 74 2.93 5.97 7.38
C PHE A 74 3.65 6.53 8.61
N ARG A 75 3.31 6.02 9.78
CA ARG A 75 3.90 6.45 11.06
C ARG A 75 5.41 6.18 11.12
N ALA A 76 5.88 5.07 10.54
CA ALA A 76 7.31 4.72 10.51
C ALA A 76 8.12 5.50 9.45
N ASN A 77 7.48 5.92 8.34
CA ASN A 77 8.19 6.44 7.17
C ASN A 77 7.85 7.89 6.81
N GLY A 78 6.82 8.49 7.43
CA GLY A 78 6.37 9.85 7.11
C GLY A 78 5.75 10.01 5.71
N MET A 79 5.48 8.90 5.01
CA MET A 79 4.86 8.90 3.68
C MET A 79 3.75 7.87 3.60
N LYS A 80 2.75 8.13 2.75
CA LYS A 80 1.64 7.21 2.52
C LYS A 80 2.09 5.95 1.78
N LEU A 81 1.41 4.84 2.04
CA LEU A 81 1.65 3.58 1.33
C LEU A 81 1.25 3.69 -0.14
N GLY A 82 0.17 4.41 -0.46
CA GLY A 82 -0.27 4.65 -1.82
C GLY A 82 -1.71 4.24 -2.07
N ASP A 83 -1.98 3.70 -3.24
CA ASP A 83 -3.31 3.34 -3.70
C ASP A 83 -3.40 1.83 -3.97
N VAL A 84 -4.36 1.18 -3.33
CA VAL A 84 -4.67 -0.25 -3.41
C VAL A 84 -3.53 -1.14 -2.88
N ALA A 85 -3.45 -1.31 -1.54
CA ALA A 85 -2.57 -2.31 -0.90
C ALA A 85 -3.13 -3.72 -1.12
N GLN A 86 -2.71 -4.36 -2.20
CA GLN A 86 -3.28 -5.60 -2.73
C GLN A 86 -2.92 -6.84 -1.91
N SER A 87 -1.67 -6.95 -1.51
CA SER A 87 -1.17 -8.13 -0.80
C SER A 87 0.10 -7.84 -0.01
N MET A 88 0.44 -8.74 0.91
CA MET A 88 1.71 -8.71 1.62
C MET A 88 2.26 -10.14 1.75
N THR A 89 3.55 -10.29 1.55
CA THR A 89 4.28 -11.55 1.76
C THR A 89 5.45 -11.31 2.70
N ILE A 90 5.65 -12.20 3.67
CA ILE A 90 6.81 -12.16 4.55
C ILE A 90 7.87 -13.09 3.99
N TYR A 91 9.06 -12.56 3.73
CA TYR A 91 10.22 -13.31 3.27
C TYR A 91 11.52 -12.65 3.73
N ASP A 92 12.49 -13.45 4.17
CA ASP A 92 13.81 -13.01 4.64
C ASP A 92 13.73 -11.84 5.64
N ASN A 93 12.93 -12.02 6.70
CA ASN A 93 12.70 -11.03 7.76
C ASN A 93 12.23 -9.65 7.26
N LYS A 94 11.64 -9.60 6.07
CA LYS A 94 11.04 -8.41 5.46
C LYS A 94 9.58 -8.66 5.14
N GLY A 95 8.78 -7.62 5.26
CA GLY A 95 7.42 -7.57 4.73
C GLY A 95 7.41 -6.93 3.35
N TRP A 96 6.91 -7.64 2.35
CA TRP A 96 6.82 -7.16 0.98
C TRP A 96 5.38 -6.77 0.68
N VAL A 97 5.11 -5.48 0.68
CA VAL A 97 3.76 -4.91 0.51
C VAL A 97 3.55 -4.52 -0.95
N VAL A 98 2.63 -5.20 -1.61
CA VAL A 98 2.29 -4.93 -3.01
C VAL A 98 1.22 -3.85 -3.06
N VAL A 99 1.53 -2.72 -3.70
CA VAL A 99 0.61 -1.59 -3.87
C VAL A 99 0.24 -1.45 -5.33
N ASN A 100 -0.91 -2.02 -5.67
CA ASN A 100 -1.34 -2.28 -7.04
C ASN A 100 -1.40 -1.02 -7.93
N ASN A 101 -2.23 -0.06 -7.55
CA ASN A 101 -2.46 1.15 -8.36
C ASN A 101 -1.38 2.23 -8.17
N SER A 102 -0.42 2.00 -7.27
CA SER A 102 0.81 2.82 -7.16
C SER A 102 2.00 2.20 -7.89
N HIS A 103 1.81 1.03 -8.55
CA HIS A 103 2.81 0.38 -9.39
C HIS A 103 4.13 0.05 -8.68
N VAL A 104 4.06 -0.22 -7.38
CA VAL A 104 5.23 -0.40 -6.50
C VAL A 104 5.05 -1.58 -5.55
N ILE A 105 6.17 -2.18 -5.14
CA ILE A 105 6.25 -3.10 -4.02
C ILE A 105 7.25 -2.51 -3.02
N PHE A 106 6.81 -2.30 -1.78
CA PHE A 106 7.69 -1.89 -0.69
C PHE A 106 8.23 -3.11 0.06
N ALA A 107 9.52 -3.11 0.36
CA ALA A 107 10.12 -3.99 1.34
C ALA A 107 10.29 -3.24 2.66
N ILE A 108 9.72 -3.75 3.74
CA ILE A 108 9.78 -3.14 5.06
C ILE A 108 10.44 -4.08 6.06
N ASP A 109 11.15 -3.52 7.01
CA ASP A 109 11.64 -4.25 8.19
C ASP A 109 10.46 -4.60 9.11
N LEU A 110 10.35 -5.86 9.53
CA LEU A 110 9.20 -6.35 10.30
C LEU A 110 9.12 -5.81 11.74
N ASN A 111 10.23 -5.32 12.29
CA ASN A 111 10.26 -4.82 13.66
C ASN A 111 10.00 -3.32 13.73
N THR A 112 10.52 -2.58 12.76
CA THR A 112 10.47 -1.11 12.76
C THR A 112 9.45 -0.54 11.78
N PHE A 113 8.91 -1.38 10.88
CA PHE A 113 8.01 -1.03 9.78
C PHE A 113 8.61 -0.01 8.79
N LYS A 114 9.90 0.28 8.94
CA LYS A 114 10.63 1.19 8.05
C LYS A 114 10.87 0.53 6.70
N GLU A 115 10.74 1.30 5.65
CA GLU A 115 11.13 0.89 4.30
C GLU A 115 12.64 0.61 4.26
N VAL A 116 12.99 -0.54 3.71
CA VAL A 116 14.38 -0.95 3.47
C VAL A 116 14.71 -1.08 1.99
N GLY A 117 13.69 -0.99 1.13
CA GLY A 117 13.83 -0.99 -0.32
C GLY A 117 12.48 -1.03 -1.01
N ARG A 118 12.47 -0.84 -2.33
CA ARG A 118 11.27 -0.91 -3.15
C ARG A 118 11.57 -1.37 -4.57
N ILE A 119 10.54 -1.89 -5.23
CA ILE A 119 10.55 -2.21 -6.65
C ILE A 119 9.53 -1.33 -7.33
N GLU A 120 9.97 -0.54 -8.28
CA GLU A 120 9.16 0.42 -9.03
C GLU A 120 9.00 -0.02 -10.49
N ASN A 121 8.24 0.74 -11.27
CA ASN A 121 8.01 0.49 -12.70
C ASN A 121 7.32 -0.85 -13.02
N LEU A 122 6.46 -1.30 -12.12
CA LEU A 122 5.57 -2.44 -12.32
C LEU A 122 4.27 -1.99 -12.99
N THR A 123 3.54 -2.92 -13.62
CA THR A 123 2.20 -2.66 -14.15
C THR A 123 1.18 -3.29 -13.23
N SER A 124 0.53 -2.49 -12.38
CA SER A 124 -0.50 -2.95 -11.45
C SER A 124 -0.16 -4.29 -10.78
N PRO A 125 0.90 -4.38 -9.96
CA PRO A 125 1.36 -5.64 -9.36
C PRO A 125 0.29 -6.24 -8.44
N ARG A 126 0.22 -7.58 -8.38
CA ARG A 126 -0.79 -8.33 -7.63
C ARG A 126 -0.20 -9.12 -6.46
N TYR A 127 0.73 -10.00 -6.75
CA TYR A 127 1.36 -10.88 -5.75
C TYR A 127 2.83 -11.05 -6.05
N ILE A 128 3.60 -11.32 -5.01
CA ILE A 128 5.02 -11.67 -5.11
C ILE A 128 5.24 -13.08 -4.54
N HIS A 129 6.01 -13.90 -5.23
CA HIS A 129 6.39 -15.25 -4.81
C HIS A 129 7.90 -15.44 -4.91
N PHE A 130 8.52 -15.82 -3.79
CA PHE A 130 9.96 -15.97 -3.67
C PHE A 130 10.40 -17.39 -4.02
N LEU A 131 11.42 -17.50 -4.87
CA LEU A 131 12.08 -18.76 -5.23
C LEU A 131 13.42 -18.90 -4.53
N SER A 132 14.10 -17.79 -4.29
CA SER A 132 15.37 -17.67 -3.57
C SER A 132 15.63 -16.21 -3.18
N ASP A 133 16.71 -15.96 -2.45
CA ASP A 133 17.14 -14.60 -2.09
C ASP A 133 17.48 -13.72 -3.30
N GLU A 134 17.67 -14.31 -4.47
CA GLU A 134 18.05 -13.60 -5.69
C GLU A 134 16.98 -13.67 -6.79
N LYS A 135 15.85 -14.37 -6.52
CA LYS A 135 14.82 -14.55 -7.52
C LYS A 135 13.42 -14.64 -6.92
N ALA A 136 12.54 -13.74 -7.37
CA ALA A 136 11.12 -13.81 -7.09
C ALA A 136 10.32 -13.49 -8.36
N TYR A 137 9.06 -13.93 -8.38
CA TYR A 137 8.09 -13.64 -9.42
C TYR A 137 7.06 -12.64 -8.92
N VAL A 138 6.68 -11.69 -9.78
CA VAL A 138 5.62 -10.71 -9.51
C VAL A 138 4.56 -10.85 -10.59
N THR A 139 3.33 -11.12 -10.17
CA THR A 139 2.16 -11.14 -11.03
C THR A 139 1.56 -9.75 -11.17
N GLN A 140 0.86 -9.50 -12.28
CA GLN A 140 0.37 -8.18 -12.64
C GLN A 140 -1.05 -8.25 -13.23
N LEU A 141 -1.81 -7.18 -13.02
CA LEU A 141 -3.09 -6.90 -13.68
C LEU A 141 -2.83 -6.09 -14.95
N CYS A 142 -3.61 -6.33 -16.00
CA CYS A 142 -3.47 -5.63 -17.28
C CYS A 142 -2.06 -5.77 -17.91
N ASP A 143 -1.43 -6.93 -17.71
CA ASP A 143 -0.14 -7.26 -18.29
C ASP A 143 -0.07 -8.79 -18.51
N ASN A 144 0.42 -9.21 -19.64
CA ASN A 144 0.60 -10.62 -19.97
C ASN A 144 2.01 -11.14 -19.61
N ARG A 145 2.69 -10.46 -18.71
CA ARG A 145 4.02 -10.83 -18.22
C ARG A 145 4.02 -11.07 -16.73
N ILE A 146 4.72 -12.11 -16.32
CA ILE A 146 5.13 -12.28 -14.92
C ILE A 146 6.54 -11.70 -14.81
N ILE A 147 6.72 -10.71 -13.96
CA ILE A 147 8.01 -10.03 -13.78
C ILE A 147 8.93 -10.88 -12.91
N ILE A 148 10.21 -10.93 -13.27
CA ILE A 148 11.28 -11.55 -12.50
C ILE A 148 12.06 -10.45 -11.83
N ILE A 149 12.22 -10.53 -10.52
CA ILE A 149 12.97 -9.56 -9.72
C ILE A 149 14.08 -10.25 -8.93
N ASN A 150 15.09 -9.47 -8.57
CA ASN A 150 16.08 -9.85 -7.56
C ASN A 150 15.71 -9.20 -6.22
N PRO A 151 15.28 -9.97 -5.19
CA PRO A 151 14.89 -9.41 -3.89
C PRO A 151 16.02 -8.73 -3.13
N ARG A 152 17.28 -9.07 -3.44
CA ARG A 152 18.46 -8.52 -2.77
C ARG A 152 18.84 -7.14 -3.29
N THR A 153 18.66 -6.91 -4.61
CA THR A 153 18.98 -5.62 -5.26
C THR A 153 17.76 -4.76 -5.55
N TYR A 154 16.53 -5.31 -5.38
CA TYR A 154 15.25 -4.68 -5.73
C TYR A 154 15.09 -4.37 -7.23
N GLU A 155 15.86 -5.02 -8.08
CA GLU A 155 15.87 -4.79 -9.52
C GLU A 155 14.98 -5.77 -10.28
N ILE A 156 14.34 -5.29 -11.35
CA ILE A 156 13.70 -6.14 -12.35
C ILE A 156 14.79 -6.76 -13.21
N THR A 157 14.86 -8.10 -13.24
CA THR A 157 15.89 -8.84 -13.97
C THR A 157 15.37 -9.51 -15.24
N GLY A 158 14.05 -9.54 -15.47
CA GLY A 158 13.44 -10.12 -16.65
C GLY A 158 11.95 -10.31 -16.52
N HIS A 159 11.39 -11.10 -17.41
CA HIS A 159 9.98 -11.48 -17.36
C HIS A 159 9.73 -12.83 -18.03
N ILE A 160 8.57 -13.41 -17.72
CA ILE A 160 8.02 -14.60 -18.37
C ILE A 160 6.79 -14.13 -19.13
N GLN A 161 6.76 -14.36 -20.45
CA GLN A 161 5.59 -14.10 -21.27
C GLN A 161 4.53 -15.19 -21.05
N VAL A 162 3.31 -14.78 -20.70
CA VAL A 162 2.16 -15.70 -20.62
C VAL A 162 1.52 -15.78 -22.01
N PRO A 163 1.56 -16.94 -22.66
CA PRO A 163 1.00 -17.08 -24.01
C PRO A 163 -0.53 -16.93 -23.99
N ASP A 164 -1.08 -16.47 -25.10
CA ASP A 164 -2.53 -16.36 -25.35
C ASP A 164 -3.30 -15.43 -24.40
N MET A 165 -2.61 -14.65 -23.57
CA MET A 165 -3.19 -13.63 -22.70
C MET A 165 -2.95 -12.25 -23.30
N THR A 166 -4.00 -11.41 -23.34
CA THR A 166 -3.88 -10.03 -23.84
C THR A 166 -3.40 -9.09 -22.73
N MET A 167 -2.63 -8.08 -23.07
CA MET A 167 -2.16 -7.07 -22.10
C MET A 167 -3.28 -6.23 -21.51
N GLU A 168 -4.39 -6.04 -22.26
CA GLU A 168 -5.44 -5.10 -21.85
C GLU A 168 -6.49 -5.72 -20.95
N SER A 169 -6.67 -7.05 -20.98
CA SER A 169 -7.75 -7.73 -20.27
C SER A 169 -7.31 -8.94 -19.47
N GLY A 170 -6.00 -9.20 -19.41
CA GLY A 170 -5.46 -10.34 -18.70
C GLY A 170 -4.92 -9.96 -17.31
N SER A 171 -4.97 -10.91 -16.40
CA SER A 171 -4.33 -10.82 -15.11
C SER A 171 -3.65 -12.11 -14.74
N THR A 172 -2.45 -12.01 -14.19
CA THR A 172 -1.82 -13.07 -13.44
C THR A 172 -2.02 -12.79 -11.96
N GLU A 173 -2.37 -13.80 -11.18
CA GLU A 173 -2.81 -13.64 -9.80
C GLU A 173 -1.95 -14.46 -8.84
N GLN A 174 -2.57 -15.11 -7.86
CA GLN A 174 -1.89 -15.90 -6.84
C GLN A 174 -1.02 -16.99 -7.42
N MET A 175 0.08 -17.26 -6.72
CA MET A 175 1.04 -18.30 -7.06
C MET A 175 1.16 -19.30 -5.91
N VAL A 176 1.36 -20.57 -6.26
CA VAL A 176 1.71 -21.63 -5.31
C VAL A 176 2.84 -22.46 -5.88
N GLN A 177 3.78 -22.84 -5.03
CA GLN A 177 4.92 -23.69 -5.44
C GLN A 177 4.76 -25.11 -4.91
N TYR A 178 5.04 -26.08 -5.77
CA TYR A 178 5.21 -27.47 -5.40
C TYR A 178 6.47 -28.04 -6.08
N GLY A 179 7.45 -28.39 -5.29
CA GLY A 179 8.76 -28.85 -5.78
C GLY A 179 9.41 -27.78 -6.67
N LYS A 180 9.71 -28.12 -7.92
CA LYS A 180 10.32 -27.23 -8.90
C LYS A 180 9.30 -26.44 -9.74
N TYR A 181 8.01 -26.64 -9.51
CA TYR A 181 6.95 -26.02 -10.29
C TYR A 181 6.29 -24.90 -9.51
N VAL A 182 6.00 -23.79 -10.20
CA VAL A 182 5.16 -22.70 -9.72
C VAL A 182 3.90 -22.67 -10.56
N PHE A 183 2.76 -22.76 -9.91
CA PHE A 183 1.44 -22.64 -10.51
C PHE A 183 0.92 -21.23 -10.32
N VAL A 184 0.40 -20.63 -11.38
CA VAL A 184 -0.10 -19.27 -11.38
C VAL A 184 -1.55 -19.27 -11.86
N ASN A 185 -2.43 -18.62 -11.10
CA ASN A 185 -3.79 -18.35 -11.59
C ASN A 185 -3.74 -17.23 -12.62
N CYS A 186 -4.40 -17.44 -13.74
CA CYS A 186 -4.54 -16.44 -14.80
C CYS A 186 -6.01 -16.33 -15.20
N TRP A 187 -6.45 -15.13 -15.52
CA TRP A 187 -7.74 -14.91 -16.14
C TRP A 187 -7.60 -13.85 -17.25
N SER A 188 -8.44 -13.95 -18.27
CA SER A 188 -8.60 -12.96 -19.33
C SER A 188 -10.06 -12.92 -19.77
N TYR A 189 -10.52 -11.78 -20.21
CA TYR A 189 -11.83 -11.63 -20.83
C TYR A 189 -11.79 -11.91 -22.33
#